data_d25198ac9e0904abf9558f1439913063
#
_entry.id   d25198ac9e0904abf9558f1439913063
#
_cell.length_a   1.000
_cell.length_b   1.000
_cell.length_c   1.000
_cell.angle_alpha   90.00
_cell.angle_beta   90.00
_cell.angle_gamma   90.00
#
_symmetry.space_group_name_H-M   'P 1'
#
loop_
_entity.id
_entity.type
_entity.pdbx_description
1 polymer ?
#
loop_
_entity_poly.entity_id
_entity_poly.type
_entity_poly.pdbx_seq_one_letter_code
_entity_poly.pdbx_strand_id
1 'polypeptide(L)'
;DGGVLIDGVTVGKSDRLEAGAWLTVTLPEEPAPVENTPVDIEGMTILYSDDDIVAVDKPPGVAAHATVGWHGPTVLGGLAAAGFRISTSGIHERQGIVQRLDVGTSGVMVVALSEHAYTVLKRAFKQRTVEKRYHAVVQGHPDPSSGTIDAPIGRHRGHDWKFAVTENGRHSITHYDTLEMFRHASL
;
A
#
# COMPACT_ATOMS: atom_id res chain seq x y z
N ASP A 1 -27.04 11.35 -2.36
CA ASP A 1 -26.76 10.33 -3.23
C ASP A 1 -27.76 9.17 -3.44
N GLY A 2 -29.01 9.22 -2.94
CA GLY A 2 -30.13 8.35 -3.34
C GLY A 2 -30.11 6.89 -2.87
N GLY A 3 -29.07 6.47 -2.15
CA GLY A 3 -28.96 5.07 -1.68
C GLY A 3 -29.75 4.73 -0.41
N VAL A 4 -30.34 5.71 0.26
CA VAL A 4 -31.12 5.52 1.48
C VAL A 4 -32.44 6.26 1.39
N LEU A 5 -33.54 5.54 1.63
CA LEU A 5 -34.91 6.08 1.65
C LEU A 5 -35.55 5.76 3.01
N ILE A 6 -36.28 6.72 3.57
CA ILE A 6 -37.20 6.52 4.70
C ILE A 6 -38.61 6.66 4.16
N ASP A 7 -39.47 5.62 4.30
CA ASP A 7 -40.84 5.58 3.79
C ASP A 7 -40.96 5.97 2.30
N GLY A 8 -39.94 5.58 1.47
CA GLY A 8 -39.87 5.87 0.05
C GLY A 8 -39.32 7.29 -0.30
N VAL A 9 -38.94 8.09 0.66
CA VAL A 9 -38.40 9.45 0.45
C VAL A 9 -36.90 9.43 0.62
N THR A 10 -36.13 10.02 -0.33
CA THR A 10 -34.69 10.16 -0.24
C THR A 10 -34.30 11.04 0.94
N VAL A 11 -33.36 10.55 1.76
CA VAL A 11 -32.92 11.20 2.98
C VAL A 11 -31.41 11.40 3.01
N GLY A 12 -30.96 12.39 3.75
CA GLY A 12 -29.55 12.67 4.02
C GLY A 12 -29.07 12.02 5.33
N LYS A 13 -27.77 12.02 5.52
CA LYS A 13 -27.11 11.41 6.70
C LYS A 13 -27.50 12.03 8.05
N SER A 14 -28.13 13.20 8.05
CA SER A 14 -28.54 13.95 9.26
C SER A 14 -30.05 13.81 9.53
N ASP A 15 -30.81 13.14 8.68
CA ASP A 15 -32.25 12.96 8.86
C ASP A 15 -32.50 11.93 9.95
N ARG A 16 -33.57 12.17 10.72
CA ARG A 16 -33.94 11.31 11.84
C ARG A 16 -34.87 10.19 11.36
N LEU A 17 -34.58 8.99 11.82
CA LEU A 17 -35.44 7.84 11.64
C LEU A 17 -36.48 7.81 12.79
N GLU A 18 -37.76 7.89 12.47
CA GLU A 18 -38.83 7.74 13.43
C GLU A 18 -39.08 6.26 13.77
N ALA A 19 -39.59 5.98 14.96
CA ALA A 19 -39.89 4.62 15.36
C ALA A 19 -41.02 4.05 14.50
N GLY A 20 -40.75 2.92 13.84
CA GLY A 20 -41.71 2.24 12.92
C GLY A 20 -41.57 2.66 11.45
N ALA A 21 -40.69 3.60 11.12
CA ALA A 21 -40.45 3.97 9.72
C ALA A 21 -39.74 2.84 8.96
N TRP A 22 -40.00 2.75 7.67
CA TRP A 22 -39.41 1.74 6.78
C TRP A 22 -38.14 2.29 6.13
N LEU A 23 -37.00 1.65 6.40
CA LEU A 23 -35.72 2.01 5.83
C LEU A 23 -35.39 1.14 4.61
N THR A 24 -35.28 1.76 3.44
CA THR A 24 -34.80 1.10 2.23
C THR A 24 -33.38 1.55 1.96
N VAL A 25 -32.43 0.59 1.86
CA VAL A 25 -31.03 0.86 1.56
C VAL A 25 -30.68 0.17 0.26
N THR A 26 -30.27 0.95 -0.74
CA THR A 26 -29.70 0.43 -1.98
C THR A 26 -28.19 0.43 -1.85
N LEU A 27 -27.61 -0.76 -1.75
CA LEU A 27 -26.14 -0.87 -1.76
C LEU A 27 -25.64 -0.65 -3.20
N PRO A 28 -24.55 0.08 -3.39
CA PRO A 28 -23.90 0.13 -4.68
C PRO A 28 -23.49 -1.28 -5.11
N GLU A 29 -23.52 -1.57 -6.40
CA GLU A 29 -22.93 -2.80 -6.92
C GLU A 29 -21.48 -2.90 -6.45
N GLU A 30 -21.10 -4.07 -5.92
CA GLU A 30 -19.70 -4.31 -5.59
C GLU A 30 -18.88 -4.17 -6.88
N PRO A 31 -17.81 -3.34 -6.87
CA PRO A 31 -16.96 -3.25 -8.04
C PRO A 31 -16.43 -4.63 -8.38
N ALA A 32 -16.39 -4.97 -9.67
CA ALA A 32 -15.85 -6.24 -10.13
C ALA A 32 -14.48 -6.50 -9.47
N PRO A 33 -14.19 -7.75 -9.05
CA PRO A 33 -12.91 -8.09 -8.46
C PRO A 33 -11.77 -7.63 -9.36
N VAL A 34 -10.83 -6.88 -8.80
CA VAL A 34 -9.64 -6.44 -9.54
C VAL A 34 -8.64 -7.60 -9.52
N GLU A 35 -8.38 -8.18 -10.68
CA GLU A 35 -7.47 -9.31 -10.80
C GLU A 35 -6.03 -8.88 -11.08
N ASN A 36 -5.08 -9.63 -10.52
CA ASN A 36 -3.67 -9.49 -10.84
C ASN A 36 -3.38 -10.29 -12.12
N THR A 37 -3.55 -9.68 -13.27
CA THR A 37 -3.32 -10.32 -14.56
C THR A 37 -1.87 -10.77 -14.69
N PRO A 38 -1.59 -12.06 -14.99
CA PRO A 38 -0.24 -12.54 -15.23
C PRO A 38 0.42 -11.78 -16.40
N VAL A 39 1.58 -11.20 -16.17
CA VAL A 39 2.33 -10.44 -17.18
C VAL A 39 3.81 -10.42 -16.82
N ASP A 40 4.66 -10.65 -17.80
CA ASP A 40 6.11 -10.50 -17.62
C ASP A 40 6.45 -9.02 -17.39
N ILE A 41 7.29 -8.77 -16.39
CA ILE A 41 7.65 -7.42 -15.97
C ILE A 41 9.13 -7.21 -16.26
N GLU A 42 9.41 -6.34 -17.23
CA GLU A 42 10.77 -5.93 -17.53
C GLU A 42 11.45 -5.30 -16.30
N GLY A 43 12.66 -5.78 -15.99
CA GLY A 43 13.44 -5.29 -14.85
C GLY A 43 13.03 -5.82 -13.48
N MET A 44 11.96 -6.63 -13.36
CA MET A 44 11.67 -7.33 -12.12
C MET A 44 12.51 -8.62 -12.04
N THR A 45 13.30 -8.76 -11.00
CA THR A 45 14.12 -9.97 -10.78
C THR A 45 13.74 -10.67 -9.49
N ILE A 46 13.81 -12.00 -9.51
CA ILE A 46 13.67 -12.83 -8.30
C ILE A 46 15.03 -12.83 -7.60
N LEU A 47 15.08 -12.28 -6.38
CA LEU A 47 16.30 -12.22 -5.57
C LEU A 47 16.48 -13.48 -4.72
N TYR A 48 15.37 -14.04 -4.26
CA TYR A 48 15.33 -15.24 -3.42
C TYR A 48 13.96 -15.90 -3.53
N SER A 49 13.92 -17.24 -3.44
CA SER A 49 12.68 -17.97 -3.27
C SER A 49 12.93 -19.31 -2.56
N ASP A 50 11.96 -19.71 -1.74
CA ASP A 50 11.83 -21.04 -1.14
C ASP A 50 10.35 -21.44 -1.13
N ASP A 51 9.97 -22.44 -0.34
CA ASP A 51 8.58 -22.93 -0.24
C ASP A 51 7.66 -21.93 0.48
N ASP A 52 8.21 -20.98 1.22
CA ASP A 52 7.49 -20.07 2.11
C ASP A 52 7.40 -18.63 1.59
N ILE A 53 8.46 -18.12 0.96
CA ILE A 53 8.57 -16.74 0.53
C ILE A 53 9.20 -16.59 -0.85
N VAL A 54 8.89 -15.48 -1.50
CA VAL A 54 9.66 -14.98 -2.64
C VAL A 54 10.02 -13.53 -2.39
N ALA A 55 11.28 -13.16 -2.64
CA ALA A 55 11.76 -11.79 -2.62
C ALA A 55 12.09 -11.34 -4.03
N VAL A 56 11.59 -10.18 -4.41
CA VAL A 56 11.81 -9.59 -5.74
C VAL A 56 12.48 -8.23 -5.62
N ASP A 57 13.26 -7.86 -6.63
CA ASP A 57 13.59 -6.47 -6.89
C ASP A 57 12.48 -5.87 -7.75
N LYS A 58 11.66 -5.01 -7.14
CA LYS A 58 10.54 -4.35 -7.81
C LYS A 58 11.05 -3.13 -8.59
N PRO A 59 10.90 -3.06 -9.91
CA PRO A 59 11.22 -1.85 -10.64
C PRO A 59 10.21 -0.73 -10.36
N PRO A 60 10.55 0.55 -10.65
CA PRO A 60 9.60 1.66 -10.62
C PRO A 60 8.53 1.45 -11.70
N GLY A 61 7.34 2.03 -11.51
CA GLY A 61 6.22 1.91 -12.44
C GLY A 61 5.34 0.66 -12.22
N VAL A 62 5.72 -0.23 -11.31
CA VAL A 62 4.99 -1.46 -10.97
C VAL A 62 4.30 -1.32 -9.62
N ALA A 63 3.02 -1.66 -9.54
CA ALA A 63 2.30 -1.72 -8.27
C ALA A 63 2.57 -3.03 -7.52
N ALA A 64 2.40 -3.06 -6.21
CA ALA A 64 2.53 -4.31 -5.45
C ALA A 64 1.43 -5.32 -5.83
N HIS A 65 0.20 -4.86 -5.99
CA HIS A 65 -0.99 -5.64 -6.33
C HIS A 65 -1.98 -4.76 -7.11
N ALA A 66 -2.96 -5.38 -7.75
CA ALA A 66 -4.04 -4.69 -8.44
C ALA A 66 -4.89 -3.87 -7.45
N THR A 67 -5.36 -2.70 -7.89
CA THR A 67 -6.29 -1.82 -7.17
C THR A 67 -7.23 -1.16 -8.15
N VAL A 68 -8.39 -0.76 -7.70
CA VAL A 68 -9.37 -0.02 -8.53
C VAL A 68 -8.69 1.21 -9.17
N GLY A 69 -8.81 1.34 -10.49
CA GLY A 69 -8.20 2.44 -11.26
C GLY A 69 -6.73 2.23 -11.63
N TRP A 70 -6.10 1.13 -11.24
CA TRP A 70 -4.77 0.76 -11.71
C TRP A 70 -4.86 -0.20 -12.90
N HIS A 71 -4.22 0.15 -14.01
CA HIS A 71 -4.21 -0.64 -15.25
C HIS A 71 -2.79 -1.09 -15.67
N GLY A 72 -1.78 -0.78 -14.85
CA GLY A 72 -0.40 -1.16 -15.10
C GLY A 72 -0.03 -2.53 -14.50
N PRO A 73 1.23 -2.96 -14.67
CA PRO A 73 1.73 -4.22 -14.14
C PRO A 73 1.76 -4.23 -12.60
N THR A 74 1.67 -5.45 -12.02
CA THR A 74 1.75 -5.65 -10.58
C THR A 74 2.76 -6.75 -10.24
N VAL A 75 3.39 -6.66 -9.06
CA VAL A 75 4.30 -7.71 -8.59
C VAL A 75 3.58 -9.06 -8.53
N LEU A 76 2.33 -9.09 -8.05
CA LEU A 76 1.57 -10.34 -8.05
C LEU A 76 1.32 -10.89 -9.45
N GLY A 77 1.05 -10.03 -10.43
CA GLY A 77 0.91 -10.43 -11.84
C GLY A 77 2.22 -11.00 -12.40
N GLY A 78 3.35 -10.36 -12.12
CA GLY A 78 4.67 -10.85 -12.52
C GLY A 78 5.04 -12.18 -11.85
N LEU A 79 4.75 -12.35 -10.58
CA LEU A 79 4.97 -13.63 -9.88
C LEU A 79 4.06 -14.74 -10.41
N ALA A 80 2.81 -14.44 -10.76
CA ALA A 80 1.91 -15.39 -11.39
C ALA A 80 2.41 -15.82 -12.78
N ALA A 81 2.92 -14.89 -13.59
CA ALA A 81 3.54 -15.19 -14.88
C ALA A 81 4.80 -16.08 -14.72
N ALA A 82 5.58 -15.84 -13.67
CA ALA A 82 6.74 -16.68 -13.32
C ALA A 82 6.37 -18.03 -12.67
N GLY A 83 5.09 -18.34 -12.52
CA GLY A 83 4.59 -19.64 -12.02
C GLY A 83 4.52 -19.77 -10.50
N PHE A 84 4.71 -18.70 -9.74
CA PHE A 84 4.58 -18.74 -8.29
C PHE A 84 3.09 -18.83 -7.85
N ARG A 85 2.85 -19.71 -6.88
CA ARG A 85 1.57 -19.78 -6.18
C ARG A 85 1.67 -18.95 -4.91
N ILE A 86 0.87 -17.91 -4.83
CA ILE A 86 0.86 -16.98 -3.70
C ILE A 86 -0.05 -17.52 -2.60
N SER A 87 0.31 -17.31 -1.32
CA SER A 87 -0.58 -17.58 -0.17
C SER A 87 -1.95 -16.96 -0.39
N THR A 88 -3.01 -17.70 -0.07
CA THR A 88 -4.39 -17.22 -0.19
C THR A 88 -4.82 -16.33 0.98
N SER A 89 -3.95 -16.18 1.99
CA SER A 89 -4.20 -15.28 3.12
C SER A 89 -4.21 -13.81 2.72
N GLY A 90 -5.15 -13.09 3.24
CA GLY A 90 -5.35 -11.67 2.98
C GLY A 90 -6.63 -11.38 2.21
N ILE A 91 -6.82 -10.11 1.83
CA ILE A 91 -7.94 -9.71 0.97
C ILE A 91 -7.61 -10.19 -0.46
N HIS A 92 -8.62 -10.59 -1.21
CA HIS A 92 -8.51 -11.24 -2.53
C HIS A 92 -7.50 -10.54 -3.47
N GLU A 93 -7.54 -9.21 -3.57
CA GLU A 93 -6.69 -8.45 -4.50
C GLU A 93 -5.23 -8.36 -4.06
N ARG A 94 -4.92 -8.68 -2.80
CA ARG A 94 -3.59 -8.58 -2.19
C ARG A 94 -3.21 -9.78 -1.33
N GLN A 95 -3.65 -10.96 -1.74
CA GLN A 95 -3.23 -12.22 -1.11
C GLN A 95 -1.71 -12.34 -1.10
N GLY A 96 -1.14 -12.86 0.00
CA GLY A 96 0.30 -12.99 0.19
C GLY A 96 1.07 -11.68 0.42
N ILE A 97 0.45 -10.52 0.22
CA ILE A 97 1.10 -9.21 0.40
C ILE A 97 1.18 -8.84 1.87
N VAL A 98 2.38 -8.79 2.40
CA VAL A 98 2.70 -8.45 3.80
C VAL A 98 3.22 -7.03 3.97
N GLN A 99 3.80 -6.47 2.92
CA GLN A 99 4.27 -5.08 2.78
C GLN A 99 4.02 -4.59 1.36
N ARG A 100 4.19 -3.29 1.14
CA ARG A 100 4.16 -2.74 -0.22
C ARG A 100 5.16 -1.60 -0.35
N LEU A 101 5.65 -1.43 -1.57
CA LEU A 101 6.34 -0.24 -2.05
C LEU A 101 5.37 0.52 -2.95
N ASP A 102 5.49 1.83 -2.98
CA ASP A 102 4.71 2.67 -3.90
C ASP A 102 5.11 2.40 -5.35
N VAL A 103 4.26 2.76 -6.31
CA VAL A 103 4.49 2.51 -7.73
C VAL A 103 5.82 3.09 -8.21
N GLY A 104 6.16 4.32 -7.79
CA GLY A 104 7.42 4.98 -8.15
C GLY A 104 8.65 4.52 -7.36
N THR A 105 8.47 3.69 -6.34
CA THR A 105 9.56 3.19 -5.48
C THR A 105 10.07 1.86 -6.01
N SER A 106 11.36 1.74 -6.23
CA SER A 106 12.03 0.47 -6.56
C SER A 106 12.63 -0.19 -5.32
N GLY A 107 13.00 -1.47 -5.44
CA GLY A 107 13.75 -2.21 -4.43
C GLY A 107 13.07 -3.48 -3.93
N VAL A 108 13.62 -4.01 -2.85
CA VAL A 108 13.27 -5.34 -2.33
C VAL A 108 11.85 -5.39 -1.77
N MET A 109 11.08 -6.33 -2.29
CA MET A 109 9.74 -6.63 -1.79
C MET A 109 9.61 -8.13 -1.55
N VAL A 110 9.07 -8.52 -0.38
CA VAL A 110 8.82 -9.90 -0.03
C VAL A 110 7.33 -10.22 -0.11
N VAL A 111 7.01 -11.37 -0.68
CA VAL A 111 5.65 -11.90 -0.82
C VAL A 111 5.61 -13.29 -0.20
N ALA A 112 4.55 -13.58 0.55
CA ALA A 112 4.36 -14.87 1.19
C ALA A 112 3.77 -15.88 0.19
N LEU A 113 4.37 -17.06 0.10
CA LEU A 113 3.88 -18.20 -0.69
C LEU A 113 3.04 -19.14 0.18
N SER A 114 3.37 -19.28 1.48
CA SER A 114 2.62 -20.09 2.43
C SER A 114 1.80 -19.26 3.41
N GLU A 115 0.74 -19.86 3.96
CA GLU A 115 -0.11 -19.25 5.00
C GLU A 115 0.68 -19.00 6.31
N HIS A 116 1.64 -19.90 6.59
CA HIS A 116 2.55 -19.75 7.73
C HIS A 116 3.42 -18.50 7.57
N ALA A 117 4.10 -18.35 6.44
CA ALA A 117 4.94 -17.20 6.14
C ALA A 117 4.14 -15.89 6.16
N TYR A 118 2.93 -15.89 5.58
CA TYR A 118 2.05 -14.72 5.64
C TYR A 118 1.81 -14.28 7.09
N THR A 119 1.43 -15.22 7.97
CA THR A 119 1.14 -14.93 9.37
C THR A 119 2.36 -14.39 10.12
N VAL A 120 3.52 -15.03 9.94
CA VAL A 120 4.78 -14.64 10.58
C VAL A 120 5.22 -13.26 10.11
N LEU A 121 5.26 -13.04 8.79
CA LEU A 121 5.69 -11.77 8.21
C LEU A 121 4.72 -10.63 8.57
N LYS A 122 3.40 -10.84 8.51
CA LYS A 122 2.41 -9.83 8.95
C LYS A 122 2.63 -9.41 10.38
N ARG A 123 2.92 -10.37 11.27
CA ARG A 123 3.23 -10.09 12.68
C ARG A 123 4.54 -9.29 12.79
N ALA A 124 5.59 -9.69 12.10
CA ALA A 124 6.89 -9.01 12.12
C ALA A 124 6.77 -7.55 11.65
N PHE A 125 6.07 -7.29 10.53
CA PHE A 125 5.80 -5.93 10.06
C PHE A 125 4.93 -5.12 11.05
N LYS A 126 3.91 -5.73 11.64
CA LYS A 126 3.05 -5.09 12.65
C LYS A 126 3.84 -4.71 13.91
N GLN A 127 4.72 -5.59 14.36
CA GLN A 127 5.57 -5.38 15.54
C GLN A 127 6.80 -4.51 15.25
N ARG A 128 7.02 -4.11 13.98
CA ARG A 128 8.18 -3.32 13.54
C ARG A 128 9.53 -3.99 13.83
N THR A 129 9.58 -5.33 13.80
CA THR A 129 10.82 -6.10 13.98
C THR A 129 11.59 -6.30 12.68
N VAL A 130 10.99 -5.94 11.54
CA VAL A 130 11.65 -5.97 10.23
C VAL A 130 12.51 -4.71 10.08
N GLU A 131 13.81 -4.91 9.92
CA GLU A 131 14.72 -3.82 9.57
C GLU A 131 14.48 -3.40 8.12
N LYS A 132 14.30 -2.08 7.90
CA LYS A 132 14.04 -1.51 6.56
C LYS A 132 14.97 -0.33 6.35
N ARG A 133 15.64 -0.35 5.21
CA ARG A 133 16.53 0.75 4.80
C ARG A 133 16.15 1.21 3.39
N TYR A 134 16.09 2.52 3.21
CA TYR A 134 15.76 3.16 1.95
C TYR A 134 16.86 4.15 1.58
N HIS A 135 17.15 4.25 0.31
CA HIS A 135 17.89 5.39 -0.24
C HIS A 135 16.89 6.36 -0.86
N ALA A 136 17.02 7.63 -0.53
CA ALA A 136 16.14 8.68 -1.06
C ALA A 136 16.97 9.92 -1.40
N VAL A 137 16.81 10.40 -2.62
CA VAL A 137 17.33 11.72 -2.99
C VAL A 137 16.32 12.77 -2.56
N VAL A 138 16.73 13.66 -1.67
CA VAL A 138 15.89 14.74 -1.15
C VAL A 138 16.42 16.10 -1.61
N GLN A 139 15.51 17.07 -1.75
CA GLN A 139 15.86 18.44 -2.08
C GLN A 139 16.53 19.13 -0.87
N GLY A 140 17.59 19.86 -1.13
CA GLY A 140 18.34 20.59 -0.10
C GLY A 140 19.26 19.69 0.73
N HIS A 141 19.68 20.21 1.87
CA HIS A 141 20.58 19.55 2.79
C HIS A 141 19.95 19.47 4.17
N PRO A 142 19.66 18.26 4.67
CA PRO A 142 19.18 18.10 6.04
C PRO A 142 20.17 18.66 7.06
N ASP A 143 19.69 19.43 8.01
CA ASP A 143 20.48 19.94 9.13
C ASP A 143 19.71 19.67 10.44
N PRO A 144 20.23 18.82 11.32
CA PRO A 144 21.50 18.07 11.25
C PRO A 144 21.53 17.01 10.12
N SER A 145 22.74 16.56 9.73
CA SER A 145 22.93 15.56 8.67
C SER A 145 22.41 14.16 9.01
N SER A 146 22.12 13.90 10.28
CA SER A 146 21.48 12.67 10.75
C SER A 146 20.49 12.97 11.87
N GLY A 147 19.45 12.15 12.02
CA GLY A 147 18.48 12.38 13.08
C GLY A 147 17.27 11.48 13.04
N THR A 148 16.29 11.85 13.85
CA THR A 148 15.01 11.17 13.94
C THR A 148 13.90 12.20 13.73
N ILE A 149 13.02 11.91 12.76
CA ILE A 149 11.78 12.65 12.55
C ILE A 149 10.66 11.84 13.22
N ASP A 150 10.09 12.38 14.27
CA ASP A 150 8.92 11.83 14.96
C ASP A 150 7.75 12.78 14.72
N ALA A 151 6.91 12.45 13.73
CA ALA A 151 5.83 13.33 13.31
C ALA A 151 4.67 12.55 12.69
N PRO A 152 3.41 13.03 12.88
CA PRO A 152 2.26 12.41 12.26
C PRO A 152 2.19 12.73 10.76
N ILE A 153 2.09 11.70 9.93
CA ILE A 153 2.03 11.81 8.47
C ILE A 153 0.61 11.52 7.97
N GLY A 154 0.08 12.40 7.16
CA GLY A 154 -1.25 12.26 6.56
C GLY A 154 -1.34 12.89 5.18
N ARG A 155 -2.54 12.84 4.57
CA ARG A 155 -2.81 13.49 3.29
C ARG A 155 -2.63 15.00 3.42
N HIS A 156 -1.98 15.62 2.44
CA HIS A 156 -1.83 17.08 2.39
C HIS A 156 -3.19 17.74 2.14
N ARG A 157 -3.53 18.79 2.91
CA ARG A 157 -4.85 19.44 2.85
C ARG A 157 -5.20 20.08 1.50
N GLY A 158 -4.21 20.46 0.71
CA GLY A 158 -4.40 21.13 -0.58
C GLY A 158 -4.06 20.30 -1.80
N HIS A 159 -3.53 19.08 -1.64
CA HIS A 159 -3.12 18.22 -2.74
C HIS A 159 -3.31 16.76 -2.37
N ASP A 160 -4.35 16.12 -2.88
CA ASP A 160 -4.75 14.74 -2.53
C ASP A 160 -3.70 13.67 -2.86
N TRP A 161 -2.76 13.98 -3.74
CA TRP A 161 -1.67 13.08 -4.13
C TRP A 161 -0.42 13.21 -3.23
N LYS A 162 -0.32 14.26 -2.39
CA LYS A 162 0.81 14.48 -1.48
C LYS A 162 0.51 13.98 -0.07
N PHE A 163 1.58 13.56 0.61
CA PHE A 163 1.60 13.36 2.04
C PHE A 163 2.44 14.45 2.71
N ALA A 164 2.08 14.80 3.93
CA ALA A 164 2.77 15.81 4.72
C ALA A 164 2.63 15.52 6.21
N VAL A 165 3.38 16.23 7.03
CA VAL A 165 3.14 16.29 8.47
C VAL A 165 1.81 17.02 8.69
N THR A 166 0.86 16.37 9.36
CA THR A 166 -0.47 16.91 9.65
C THR A 166 -0.93 16.47 11.03
N GLU A 167 -1.65 17.32 11.77
CA GLU A 167 -2.14 17.00 13.13
C GLU A 167 -2.98 15.72 13.20
N ASN A 168 -3.79 15.47 12.16
CA ASN A 168 -4.63 14.26 12.06
C ASN A 168 -3.93 13.11 11.32
N GLY A 169 -2.61 13.18 11.12
CA GLY A 169 -1.81 12.17 10.47
C GLY A 169 -1.60 10.94 11.36
N ARG A 170 -1.12 9.86 10.75
CA ARG A 170 -0.71 8.67 11.46
C ARG A 170 0.69 8.89 12.05
N HIS A 171 0.87 8.67 13.34
CA HIS A 171 2.15 8.72 14.02
C HIS A 171 3.20 7.88 13.27
N SER A 172 4.32 8.50 12.93
CA SER A 172 5.40 7.92 12.13
C SER A 172 6.75 8.36 12.66
N ILE A 173 7.68 7.41 12.70
CA ILE A 173 9.07 7.68 13.11
C ILE A 173 9.96 7.27 11.94
N THR A 174 10.85 8.17 11.53
CA THR A 174 11.85 7.96 10.48
C THR A 174 13.21 8.37 11.00
N HIS A 175 14.16 7.44 11.00
CA HIS A 175 15.58 7.75 11.24
C HIS A 175 16.24 8.02 9.89
N TYR A 176 17.14 8.97 9.83
CA TYR A 176 17.85 9.28 8.60
C TYR A 176 19.32 9.61 8.85
N ASP A 177 20.14 9.30 7.86
CA ASP A 177 21.54 9.66 7.76
C ASP A 177 21.81 10.15 6.35
N THR A 178 22.42 11.34 6.22
CA THR A 178 22.86 11.86 4.92
C THR A 178 24.15 11.17 4.51
N LEU A 179 24.12 10.46 3.40
CA LEU A 179 25.25 9.71 2.86
C LEU A 179 26.12 10.58 1.94
N GLU A 180 25.47 11.44 1.14
CA GLU A 180 26.14 12.28 0.16
C GLU A 180 25.37 13.59 -0.03
N MET A 181 26.12 14.69 -0.22
CA MET A 181 25.57 16.01 -0.49
C MET A 181 25.94 16.45 -1.91
N PHE A 182 24.92 16.80 -2.69
CA PHE A 182 25.05 17.38 -4.02
C PHE A 182 24.77 18.89 -3.97
N ARG A 183 24.91 19.58 -5.10
CA ARG A 183 24.73 21.04 -5.13
C ARG A 183 23.37 21.52 -4.58
N HIS A 184 22.30 20.81 -4.85
CA HIS A 184 20.93 21.19 -4.47
C HIS A 184 20.10 20.04 -3.89
N ALA A 185 20.72 18.92 -3.59
CA ALA A 185 20.09 17.70 -3.12
C ALA A 185 21.02 16.94 -2.18
N SER A 186 20.48 15.97 -1.46
CA SER A 186 21.22 15.00 -0.64
C SER A 186 20.69 13.60 -0.83
N LEU A 187 21.55 12.59 -0.71
CA LEU A 187 21.20 11.18 -0.60
C LEU A 187 21.19 10.80 0.87
#